data_ce29ef818604bbda519c3efcbaa211c0
#
_entry.id   ce29ef818604bbda519c3efcbaa211c0
#
_cell.length_a   1.000
_cell.length_b   1.000
_cell.length_c   1.000
_cell.angle_alpha   90.00
_cell.angle_beta   90.00
_cell.angle_gamma   90.00
#
_symmetry.space_group_name_H-M   'P 1'
#
loop_
_entity.id
_entity.type
_entity.pdbx_description
1 polymer ?
#
loop_
_entity_poly.entity_id
_entity_poly.type
_entity_poly.pdbx_seq_one_letter_code
_entity_poly.pdbx_strand_id
1 'polypeptide(L)'
;MGEFIIEKQMDFKYSSGEFSRLISCIQIASKMVNRFINKAGITNVLGEAGNRNVQGEEQQKLDVIANEIFINALSQREVVCGVASEENDDFIEIRSGANAELSKYVVLMDPLDGSSNIDVNVSVGTIFSIYRRITPAGTPVQLEDFLQKGTNQVAAGYIIYGSSTMLVYTTGNGVNGFTLDPSLGSYYLSNPNMRFPEDGKIYSINEGNYIKFPQGVKDYIKYCQREEENRPYTSRYIGSLVADFHRNMIKGGIYIYPSTSQSPRGKLRLLYECNPMAFLTEQAGGKASDGFRRILDIEPTELHQRTPFFCGSRKMVEKVEEFMRNAPE
;
A
#
# COMPACT_ATOMS: atom_id res chain seq x y z
N MET A 1 2.56 -9.59 18.37
CA MET A 1 1.83 -9.76 17.09
C MET A 1 1.48 -11.22 16.81
N GLY A 2 2.36 -12.20 17.02
CA GLY A 2 2.04 -13.62 16.78
C GLY A 2 0.81 -14.11 17.54
N GLU A 3 0.73 -13.84 18.85
CA GLU A 3 -0.43 -14.19 19.67
C GLU A 3 -1.73 -13.54 19.18
N PHE A 4 -1.69 -12.26 18.81
CA PHE A 4 -2.83 -11.55 18.23
C PHE A 4 -3.35 -12.23 16.96
N ILE A 5 -2.45 -12.66 16.07
CA ILE A 5 -2.84 -13.36 14.85
C ILE A 5 -3.47 -14.71 15.18
N ILE A 6 -2.94 -15.44 16.16
CA ILE A 6 -3.49 -16.72 16.60
C ILE A 6 -4.88 -16.54 17.23
N GLU A 7 -5.07 -15.55 18.11
CA GLU A 7 -6.39 -15.20 18.64
C GLU A 7 -7.40 -14.90 17.56
N LYS A 8 -7.01 -14.07 16.59
CA LYS A 8 -7.88 -13.68 15.48
C LYS A 8 -8.13 -14.80 14.47
N GLN A 9 -7.30 -15.84 14.43
CA GLN A 9 -7.59 -17.03 13.64
C GLN A 9 -8.87 -17.74 14.04
N MET A 10 -9.27 -17.67 15.31
CA MET A 10 -10.52 -18.25 15.78
C MET A 10 -11.75 -17.57 15.16
N ASP A 11 -11.63 -16.33 14.69
CA ASP A 11 -12.67 -15.61 13.95
C ASP A 11 -12.83 -16.12 12.51
N PHE A 12 -11.90 -16.96 12.00
CA PHE A 12 -11.90 -17.52 10.66
C PHE A 12 -12.08 -19.04 10.69
N LYS A 13 -13.28 -19.50 10.38
CA LYS A 13 -13.75 -20.90 10.46
C LYS A 13 -12.87 -21.95 9.75
N TYR A 14 -11.91 -21.54 8.89
CA TYR A 14 -11.04 -22.41 8.10
C TYR A 14 -9.57 -22.03 8.20
N SER A 15 -9.14 -21.39 9.29
CA SER A 15 -7.74 -21.00 9.44
C SER A 15 -6.86 -22.21 9.75
N SER A 16 -5.85 -22.45 8.92
CA SER A 16 -4.93 -23.58 9.00
C SER A 16 -3.52 -23.23 9.50
N GLY A 17 -3.34 -22.01 10.04
CA GLY A 17 -2.03 -21.50 10.46
C GLY A 17 -1.14 -21.01 9.30
N GLU A 18 -1.50 -21.25 8.05
CA GLU A 18 -0.76 -20.83 6.86
C GLU A 18 -0.66 -19.32 6.76
N PHE A 19 -1.77 -18.62 7.00
CA PHE A 19 -1.81 -17.15 7.00
C PHE A 19 -0.85 -16.56 8.04
N SER A 20 -0.78 -17.15 9.24
CA SER A 20 0.17 -16.71 10.29
C SER A 20 1.62 -16.85 9.86
N ARG A 21 1.94 -17.93 9.12
CA ARG A 21 3.27 -18.15 8.55
C ARG A 21 3.60 -17.09 7.51
N LEU A 22 2.64 -16.74 6.63
CA LEU A 22 2.82 -15.70 5.63
C LEU A 22 3.09 -14.34 6.29
N ILE A 23 2.27 -13.92 7.26
CA ILE A 23 2.50 -12.67 7.99
C ILE A 23 3.85 -12.67 8.74
N SER A 24 4.29 -13.83 9.22
CA SER A 24 5.63 -13.95 9.84
C SER A 24 6.75 -13.70 8.83
N CYS A 25 6.60 -14.13 7.57
CA CYS A 25 7.55 -13.81 6.50
C CYS A 25 7.63 -12.30 6.25
N ILE A 26 6.49 -11.63 6.16
CA ILE A 26 6.42 -10.17 6.00
C ILE A 26 7.10 -9.46 7.17
N GLN A 27 6.86 -9.90 8.42
CA GLN A 27 7.53 -9.34 9.60
C GLN A 27 9.06 -9.51 9.54
N ILE A 28 9.56 -10.67 9.12
CA ILE A 28 10.99 -10.92 8.99
C ILE A 28 11.58 -10.00 7.92
N ALA A 29 10.97 -9.95 6.75
CA ALA A 29 11.41 -9.11 5.65
C ALA A 29 11.45 -7.63 6.07
N SER A 30 10.39 -7.12 6.69
CA SER A 30 10.31 -5.73 7.14
C SER A 30 11.40 -5.35 8.16
N LYS A 31 11.77 -6.26 9.06
CA LYS A 31 12.89 -6.05 10.01
C LYS A 31 14.23 -5.97 9.29
N MET A 32 14.43 -6.80 8.26
CA MET A 32 15.63 -6.77 7.45
C MET A 32 15.74 -5.46 6.67
N VAL A 33 14.66 -5.06 5.97
CA VAL A 33 14.60 -3.78 5.25
C VAL A 33 14.83 -2.60 6.20
N ASN A 34 14.16 -2.59 7.35
CA ASN A 34 14.37 -1.56 8.39
C ASN A 34 15.84 -1.43 8.80
N ARG A 35 16.55 -2.57 8.93
CA ARG A 35 17.98 -2.57 9.25
C ARG A 35 18.81 -1.88 8.16
N PHE A 36 18.48 -2.07 6.89
CA PHE A 36 19.18 -1.41 5.78
C PHE A 36 18.86 0.08 5.74
N ILE A 37 17.60 0.48 5.90
CA ILE A 37 17.17 1.88 5.96
C ILE A 37 17.89 2.62 7.09
N ASN A 38 17.94 2.06 8.30
CA ASN A 38 18.60 2.66 9.46
C ASN A 38 20.13 2.74 9.32
N LYS A 39 20.71 2.07 8.33
CA LYS A 39 22.14 2.13 7.98
C LYS A 39 22.41 2.89 6.69
N ALA A 40 21.39 3.43 6.06
CA ALA A 40 21.53 4.30 4.90
C ALA A 40 22.49 5.46 5.26
N GLY A 41 23.41 5.79 4.37
CA GLY A 41 24.47 6.75 4.64
C GLY A 41 25.72 6.18 5.34
N ILE A 42 25.63 5.02 6.00
CA ILE A 42 26.80 4.31 6.58
C ILE A 42 27.24 3.17 5.65
N THR A 43 26.28 2.53 5.01
CA THR A 43 26.51 1.44 4.05
C THR A 43 26.21 1.92 2.62
N ASN A 44 26.81 1.29 1.62
CA ASN A 44 26.62 1.68 0.19
C ASN A 44 25.26 1.23 -0.35
N VAL A 45 24.17 1.65 0.29
CA VAL A 45 22.79 1.34 -0.11
C VAL A 45 22.03 2.54 -0.64
N LEU A 46 22.65 3.74 -0.61
CA LEU A 46 22.08 4.97 -1.16
C LEU A 46 22.40 5.13 -2.64
N GLY A 47 21.59 5.91 -3.34
CA GLY A 47 21.75 6.28 -4.73
C GLY A 47 21.16 5.29 -5.72
N GLU A 48 21.20 5.66 -6.97
CA GLU A 48 20.64 4.90 -8.09
C GLU A 48 21.34 3.54 -8.27
N ALA A 49 20.55 2.53 -8.62
CA ALA A 49 21.05 1.19 -8.93
C ALA A 49 21.73 1.15 -10.32
N GLY A 50 21.53 2.20 -11.14
CA GLY A 50 22.02 2.27 -12.51
C GLY A 50 21.14 1.52 -13.51
N ASN A 51 20.00 0.98 -13.05
CA ASN A 51 19.00 0.31 -13.86
C ASN A 51 17.68 1.09 -13.81
N ARG A 52 16.86 0.92 -14.84
CA ARG A 52 15.47 1.40 -14.85
C ARG A 52 14.54 0.21 -14.67
N ASN A 53 13.46 0.42 -13.90
CA ASN A 53 12.40 -0.59 -13.84
C ASN A 53 11.66 -0.64 -15.18
N VAL A 54 10.80 -1.62 -15.37
CA VAL A 54 9.97 -1.83 -16.57
C VAL A 54 9.19 -0.62 -17.03
N GLN A 55 8.99 0.34 -16.13
CA GLN A 55 8.23 1.56 -16.40
C GLN A 55 9.11 2.75 -16.73
N GLY A 56 10.43 2.53 -16.82
CA GLY A 56 11.43 3.56 -17.15
C GLY A 56 11.76 4.48 -15.99
N GLU A 57 11.33 4.15 -14.76
CA GLU A 57 11.70 4.87 -13.54
C GLU A 57 13.06 4.38 -13.05
N GLU A 58 13.90 5.30 -12.59
CA GLU A 58 15.22 4.95 -12.07
C GLU A 58 15.10 4.24 -10.72
N GLN A 59 15.58 3.00 -10.64
CA GLN A 59 15.58 2.21 -9.41
C GLN A 59 16.65 2.70 -8.45
N GLN A 60 16.26 2.86 -7.19
CA GLN A 60 17.23 3.05 -6.11
C GLN A 60 17.80 1.69 -5.69
N LYS A 61 19.04 1.65 -5.21
CA LYS A 61 19.67 0.41 -4.73
C LYS A 61 18.85 -0.28 -3.65
N LEU A 62 18.17 0.51 -2.82
CA LEU A 62 17.39 -0.03 -1.72
C LEU A 62 16.06 -0.64 -2.22
N ASP A 63 15.50 -0.22 -3.36
CA ASP A 63 14.35 -0.88 -3.99
C ASP A 63 14.69 -2.32 -4.35
N VAL A 64 15.82 -2.51 -5.03
CA VAL A 64 16.31 -3.84 -5.41
C VAL A 64 16.53 -4.72 -4.18
N ILE A 65 17.21 -4.19 -3.16
CA ILE A 65 17.48 -4.92 -1.91
C ILE A 65 16.18 -5.28 -1.19
N ALA A 66 15.23 -4.35 -1.08
CA ALA A 66 13.93 -4.59 -0.43
C ALA A 66 13.14 -5.65 -1.19
N ASN A 67 13.09 -5.56 -2.52
CA ASN A 67 12.43 -6.53 -3.39
C ASN A 67 12.97 -7.95 -3.17
N GLU A 68 14.29 -8.13 -3.25
CA GLU A 68 14.96 -9.41 -3.01
C GLU A 68 14.69 -9.97 -1.61
N ILE A 69 14.72 -9.13 -0.58
CA ILE A 69 14.46 -9.53 0.81
C ILE A 69 13.03 -10.07 0.95
N PHE A 70 12.03 -9.35 0.41
CA PHE A 70 10.64 -9.78 0.51
C PHE A 70 10.39 -11.07 -0.29
N ILE A 71 10.87 -11.16 -1.53
CA ILE A 71 10.74 -12.37 -2.36
C ILE A 71 11.39 -13.58 -1.65
N ASN A 72 12.62 -13.42 -1.15
CA ASN A 72 13.31 -14.49 -0.45
C ASN A 72 12.57 -14.92 0.83
N ALA A 73 12.07 -13.98 1.62
CA ALA A 73 11.32 -14.30 2.84
C ALA A 73 10.00 -15.03 2.55
N LEU A 74 9.26 -14.60 1.53
CA LEU A 74 8.01 -15.21 1.10
C LEU A 74 8.22 -16.62 0.51
N SER A 75 9.38 -16.88 -0.10
CA SER A 75 9.72 -18.19 -0.68
C SER A 75 10.03 -19.26 0.36
N GLN A 76 10.31 -18.90 1.62
CA GLN A 76 10.82 -19.84 2.65
C GLN A 76 9.76 -20.75 3.29
N ARG A 77 8.47 -20.44 3.18
CA ARG A 77 7.44 -21.03 4.06
C ARG A 77 6.37 -21.84 3.34
N GLU A 78 6.51 -22.15 2.07
CA GLU A 78 5.62 -23.03 1.28
C GLU A 78 4.12 -22.63 1.32
N VAL A 79 3.79 -21.40 1.66
CA VAL A 79 2.39 -20.91 1.75
C VAL A 79 2.02 -19.96 0.61
N VAL A 80 3.04 -19.41 -0.06
CA VAL A 80 2.93 -18.49 -1.19
C VAL A 80 3.29 -19.23 -2.46
N CYS A 81 2.40 -19.19 -3.46
CA CYS A 81 2.64 -19.82 -4.76
C CYS A 81 3.20 -18.84 -5.80
N GLY A 82 3.02 -17.53 -5.58
CA GLY A 82 3.54 -16.51 -6.48
C GLY A 82 3.56 -15.14 -5.86
N VAL A 83 4.46 -14.31 -6.36
CA VAL A 83 4.63 -12.91 -5.97
C VAL A 83 4.62 -12.04 -7.21
N ALA A 84 3.86 -10.95 -7.20
CA ALA A 84 3.98 -9.87 -8.18
C ALA A 84 4.48 -8.62 -7.45
N SER A 85 5.53 -8.03 -7.96
CA SER A 85 6.16 -6.83 -7.40
C SER A 85 6.16 -5.70 -8.41
N GLU A 86 6.06 -4.48 -7.92
CA GLU A 86 6.22 -3.28 -8.75
C GLU A 86 7.55 -3.26 -9.50
N GLU A 87 8.59 -3.84 -8.89
CA GLU A 87 9.96 -3.83 -9.39
C GLU A 87 10.26 -4.92 -10.44
N ASN A 88 9.33 -5.84 -10.68
CA ASN A 88 9.50 -6.93 -11.64
C ASN A 88 8.54 -6.80 -12.81
N ASP A 89 9.00 -7.14 -14.02
CA ASP A 89 8.21 -7.11 -15.26
C ASP A 89 6.98 -8.01 -15.20
N ASP A 90 7.16 -9.20 -14.62
CA ASP A 90 6.16 -10.25 -14.53
C ASP A 90 6.12 -10.82 -13.11
N PHE A 91 5.12 -11.61 -12.83
CA PHE A 91 5.04 -12.31 -11.56
C PHE A 91 6.13 -13.39 -11.45
N ILE A 92 6.51 -13.68 -10.21
CA ILE A 92 7.48 -14.73 -9.89
C ILE A 92 6.72 -15.92 -9.31
N GLU A 93 6.83 -17.07 -9.98
CA GLU A 93 6.33 -18.32 -9.45
C GLU A 93 7.25 -18.80 -8.32
N ILE A 94 6.69 -18.99 -7.14
CA ILE A 94 7.38 -19.60 -6.00
C ILE A 94 7.05 -21.07 -5.97
N ARG A 95 8.01 -21.90 -6.42
CA ARG A 95 7.87 -23.34 -6.35
C ARG A 95 8.10 -23.80 -4.93
N SER A 96 7.07 -24.26 -4.29
CA SER A 96 7.19 -24.99 -3.04
C SER A 96 7.35 -26.49 -3.34
N GLY A 97 8.39 -27.10 -2.78
CA GLY A 97 8.78 -28.51 -3.01
C GLY A 97 7.65 -29.54 -2.86
N ALA A 98 7.82 -30.54 -1.98
CA ALA A 98 6.83 -31.60 -1.76
C ALA A 98 5.44 -31.11 -1.26
N ASN A 99 5.33 -29.88 -0.81
CA ASN A 99 4.11 -29.28 -0.27
C ASN A 99 3.48 -28.21 -1.19
N ALA A 100 3.77 -28.23 -2.49
CA ALA A 100 3.19 -27.30 -3.46
C ALA A 100 1.65 -27.23 -3.41
N GLU A 101 1.00 -28.33 -3.01
CA GLU A 101 -0.45 -28.40 -2.80
C GLU A 101 -0.95 -27.51 -1.63
N LEU A 102 -0.06 -27.10 -0.72
CA LEU A 102 -0.41 -26.24 0.41
C LEU A 102 -0.32 -24.74 0.07
N SER A 103 0.30 -24.38 -1.03
CA SER A 103 0.48 -22.99 -1.46
C SER A 103 -0.81 -22.41 -2.03
N LYS A 104 -1.50 -21.60 -1.21
CA LYS A 104 -2.85 -21.09 -1.52
C LYS A 104 -2.90 -19.59 -1.78
N TYR A 105 -1.80 -18.87 -1.54
CA TYR A 105 -1.79 -17.42 -1.57
C TYR A 105 -0.84 -16.89 -2.63
N VAL A 106 -1.26 -15.80 -3.25
CA VAL A 106 -0.39 -14.90 -4.03
C VAL A 106 -0.24 -13.60 -3.26
N VAL A 107 0.94 -12.99 -3.36
CA VAL A 107 1.26 -11.71 -2.73
C VAL A 107 1.59 -10.69 -3.81
N LEU A 108 0.99 -9.52 -3.72
CA LEU A 108 1.29 -8.37 -4.56
C LEU A 108 1.85 -7.26 -3.69
N MET A 109 2.92 -6.62 -4.12
CA MET A 109 3.61 -5.66 -3.27
C MET A 109 4.29 -4.53 -4.05
N ASP A 110 4.35 -3.38 -3.41
CA ASP A 110 5.38 -2.36 -3.62
C ASP A 110 6.40 -2.53 -2.49
N PRO A 111 7.61 -3.01 -2.80
CA PRO A 111 8.60 -3.32 -1.76
C PRO A 111 9.12 -2.08 -1.05
N LEU A 112 9.10 -0.90 -1.70
CA LEU A 112 9.60 0.33 -1.08
C LEU A 112 8.97 1.61 -1.67
N ASP A 113 7.71 1.90 -1.27
CA ASP A 113 7.01 3.16 -1.59
C ASP A 113 7.83 4.38 -1.18
N GLY A 114 7.93 5.32 -2.10
CA GLY A 114 8.59 6.59 -1.87
C GLY A 114 10.12 6.51 -1.81
N SER A 115 10.74 5.56 -2.48
CA SER A 115 12.19 5.31 -2.46
C SER A 115 13.06 6.52 -2.80
N SER A 116 12.57 7.46 -3.63
CA SER A 116 13.23 8.74 -3.90
C SER A 116 13.45 9.62 -2.66
N ASN A 117 12.78 9.31 -1.55
CA ASN A 117 12.91 10.02 -0.27
C ASN A 117 14.05 9.47 0.61
N ILE A 118 14.65 8.35 0.27
CA ILE A 118 15.68 7.69 1.09
C ILE A 118 16.91 8.56 1.22
N ASP A 119 17.38 9.13 0.11
CA ASP A 119 18.60 9.93 0.06
C ASP A 119 18.49 11.23 0.85
N VAL A 120 17.28 11.67 1.16
CA VAL A 120 16.98 12.87 1.96
C VAL A 120 16.41 12.54 3.35
N ASN A 121 16.48 11.26 3.74
CA ASN A 121 16.10 10.78 5.09
C ASN A 121 14.64 11.07 5.45
N VAL A 122 13.73 10.96 4.49
CA VAL A 122 12.28 11.07 4.68
C VAL A 122 11.66 9.66 4.73
N SER A 123 10.57 9.51 5.48
CA SER A 123 9.91 8.21 5.70
C SER A 123 9.48 7.57 4.38
N VAL A 124 9.75 6.28 4.28
CA VAL A 124 9.36 5.40 3.17
C VAL A 124 8.52 4.24 3.69
N GLY A 125 7.97 3.42 2.82
CA GLY A 125 7.14 2.30 3.26
C GLY A 125 7.22 1.08 2.34
N THR A 126 6.63 -0.02 2.79
CA THR A 126 6.32 -1.19 1.98
C THR A 126 4.81 -1.36 1.96
N ILE A 127 4.22 -1.67 0.82
CA ILE A 127 2.78 -1.93 0.68
C ILE A 127 2.61 -3.38 0.21
N PHE A 128 1.64 -4.10 0.77
CA PHE A 128 1.37 -5.47 0.37
C PHE A 128 -0.12 -5.79 0.40
N SER A 129 -0.52 -6.71 -0.48
CA SER A 129 -1.82 -7.36 -0.48
C SER A 129 -1.68 -8.86 -0.67
N ILE A 130 -2.63 -9.61 -0.12
CA ILE A 130 -2.66 -11.07 -0.13
C ILE A 130 -4.00 -11.50 -0.70
N TYR A 131 -3.94 -12.37 -1.73
CA TYR A 131 -5.12 -12.98 -2.33
C TYR A 131 -5.02 -14.51 -2.25
N ARG A 132 -6.16 -15.18 -2.31
CA ARG A 132 -6.18 -16.60 -2.61
C ARG A 132 -6.01 -16.80 -4.11
N ARG A 133 -5.20 -17.78 -4.50
CA ARG A 133 -5.12 -18.19 -5.90
C ARG A 133 -6.48 -18.69 -6.39
N ILE A 134 -6.77 -18.47 -7.67
CA ILE A 134 -7.97 -18.94 -8.37
C ILE A 134 -7.73 -20.32 -8.97
N THR A 135 -6.53 -20.53 -9.52
CA THR A 135 -6.15 -21.81 -10.12
C THR A 135 -6.03 -22.91 -9.06
N PRO A 136 -6.22 -24.21 -9.42
CA PRO A 136 -6.16 -25.31 -8.48
C PRO A 136 -4.80 -25.39 -7.76
N ALA A 137 -4.82 -25.73 -6.48
CA ALA A 137 -3.59 -25.96 -5.72
C ALA A 137 -2.75 -27.08 -6.36
N GLY A 138 -1.42 -26.95 -6.31
CA GLY A 138 -0.50 -27.90 -6.94
C GLY A 138 -0.25 -27.68 -8.43
N THR A 139 -0.99 -26.78 -9.09
CA THR A 139 -0.71 -26.38 -10.49
C THR A 139 0.22 -25.16 -10.52
N PRO A 140 0.90 -24.88 -11.65
CA PRO A 140 1.62 -23.61 -11.82
C PRO A 140 0.71 -22.41 -11.59
N VAL A 141 1.24 -21.36 -10.97
CA VAL A 141 0.51 -20.10 -10.81
C VAL A 141 0.34 -19.41 -12.17
N GLN A 142 -0.81 -18.75 -12.37
CA GLN A 142 -1.14 -18.07 -13.61
C GLN A 142 -1.39 -16.57 -13.37
N LEU A 143 -1.36 -15.79 -14.42
CA LEU A 143 -1.61 -14.35 -14.36
C LEU A 143 -2.99 -14.02 -13.73
N GLU A 144 -4.00 -14.84 -13.99
CA GLU A 144 -5.34 -14.70 -13.41
C GLU A 144 -5.36 -14.79 -11.88
N ASP A 145 -4.38 -15.47 -11.27
CA ASP A 145 -4.25 -15.54 -9.81
C ASP A 145 -3.92 -14.17 -9.20
N PHE A 146 -3.35 -13.25 -9.97
CA PHE A 146 -2.99 -11.90 -9.57
C PHE A 146 -4.00 -10.83 -10.02
N LEU A 147 -4.60 -11.01 -11.20
CA LEU A 147 -5.55 -10.06 -11.77
C LEU A 147 -6.93 -10.19 -11.12
N GLN A 148 -7.01 -9.93 -9.83
CA GLN A 148 -8.23 -10.01 -9.05
C GLN A 148 -8.68 -8.63 -8.57
N LYS A 149 -10.01 -8.43 -8.46
CA LYS A 149 -10.56 -7.21 -7.85
C LYS A 149 -10.06 -7.00 -6.43
N GLY A 150 -9.93 -5.74 -6.03
CA GLY A 150 -9.53 -5.39 -4.67
C GLY A 150 -10.47 -5.93 -3.58
N THR A 151 -11.72 -6.24 -3.91
CA THR A 151 -12.67 -6.89 -3.01
C THR A 151 -12.31 -8.33 -2.64
N ASN A 152 -11.45 -9.01 -3.41
CA ASN A 152 -11.03 -10.38 -3.18
C ASN A 152 -9.81 -10.49 -2.25
N GLN A 153 -9.28 -9.35 -1.77
CA GLN A 153 -8.16 -9.37 -0.83
C GLN A 153 -8.52 -10.14 0.45
N VAL A 154 -7.66 -11.08 0.82
CA VAL A 154 -7.73 -11.77 2.13
C VAL A 154 -7.14 -10.90 3.22
N ALA A 155 -6.10 -10.15 2.88
CA ALA A 155 -5.46 -9.19 3.76
C ALA A 155 -4.73 -8.14 2.94
N ALA A 156 -4.55 -6.96 3.54
CA ALA A 156 -3.69 -5.92 3.03
C ALA A 156 -3.02 -5.19 4.18
N GLY A 157 -1.87 -4.60 3.91
CA GLY A 157 -1.13 -3.84 4.90
C GLY A 157 -0.02 -3.01 4.31
N TYR A 158 0.58 -2.23 5.18
CA TYR A 158 1.81 -1.51 4.88
C TYR A 158 2.76 -1.53 6.07
N ILE A 159 4.03 -1.34 5.80
CA ILE A 159 5.03 -1.01 6.79
C ILE A 159 5.49 0.42 6.54
N ILE A 160 5.48 1.26 7.56
CA ILE A 160 6.09 2.58 7.50
C ILE A 160 7.43 2.55 8.24
N TYR A 161 8.47 2.98 7.57
CA TYR A 161 9.83 3.16 8.12
C TYR A 161 10.04 4.65 8.38
N GLY A 162 9.67 5.09 9.58
CA GLY A 162 9.72 6.49 10.00
C GLY A 162 10.43 6.65 11.35
N SER A 163 9.98 7.61 12.17
CA SER A 163 10.50 7.81 13.52
C SER A 163 10.35 6.56 14.41
N SER A 164 9.38 5.72 14.12
CA SER A 164 9.32 4.31 14.53
C SER A 164 8.90 3.46 13.32
N THR A 165 9.24 2.19 13.32
CA THR A 165 8.79 1.26 12.29
C THR A 165 7.47 0.64 12.73
N MET A 166 6.42 0.83 11.92
CA MET A 166 5.10 0.28 12.21
C MET A 166 4.63 -0.61 11.07
N LEU A 167 4.05 -1.75 11.42
CA LEU A 167 3.30 -2.61 10.51
C LEU A 167 1.81 -2.43 10.79
N VAL A 168 1.07 -1.99 9.78
CA VAL A 168 -0.38 -1.79 9.86
C VAL A 168 -1.04 -2.72 8.87
N TYR A 169 -2.03 -3.51 9.31
CA TYR A 169 -2.71 -4.42 8.40
C TYR A 169 -4.17 -4.67 8.78
N THR A 170 -4.90 -5.23 7.85
CA THR A 170 -6.28 -5.71 8.00
C THR A 170 -6.45 -7.08 7.36
N THR A 171 -7.37 -7.86 7.91
CA THR A 171 -7.88 -9.11 7.32
C THR A 171 -9.37 -9.00 6.99
N GLY A 172 -9.88 -7.78 6.81
CA GLY A 172 -11.30 -7.52 6.59
C GLY A 172 -12.12 -7.30 7.87
N ASN A 173 -11.48 -7.29 9.05
CA ASN A 173 -12.13 -7.11 10.36
C ASN A 173 -11.50 -5.96 11.15
N GLY A 174 -11.47 -4.76 10.55
CA GLY A 174 -10.82 -3.58 11.12
C GLY A 174 -9.32 -3.54 10.88
N VAL A 175 -8.67 -2.46 11.28
CA VAL A 175 -7.26 -2.17 11.02
C VAL A 175 -6.50 -2.10 12.35
N ASN A 176 -5.34 -2.75 12.41
CA ASN A 176 -4.51 -2.74 13.61
C ASN A 176 -3.06 -2.38 13.27
N GLY A 177 -2.45 -1.55 14.11
CA GLY A 177 -1.08 -1.09 13.99
C GLY A 177 -0.17 -1.67 15.07
N PHE A 178 1.01 -2.12 14.65
CA PHE A 178 2.01 -2.74 15.50
C PHE A 178 3.33 -2.00 15.34
N THR A 179 3.92 -1.58 16.46
CA THR A 179 5.23 -0.92 16.46
C THR A 179 6.34 -1.93 16.73
N LEU A 180 7.40 -1.85 15.95
CA LEU A 180 8.61 -2.63 16.13
C LEU A 180 9.41 -2.08 17.32
N ASP A 181 9.68 -2.94 18.30
CA ASP A 181 10.75 -2.71 19.26
C ASP A 181 12.06 -3.24 18.65
N PRO A 182 12.99 -2.37 18.24
CA PRO A 182 14.22 -2.80 17.58
C PRO A 182 15.17 -3.52 18.52
N SER A 183 15.06 -3.32 19.83
CA SER A 183 15.91 -3.96 20.84
C SER A 183 15.56 -5.44 21.01
N LEU A 184 14.27 -5.76 20.95
CA LEU A 184 13.75 -7.12 21.07
C LEU A 184 13.47 -7.77 19.71
N GLY A 185 13.47 -6.99 18.63
CA GLY A 185 13.11 -7.46 17.30
C GLY A 185 11.67 -7.94 17.19
N SER A 186 10.74 -7.38 17.99
CA SER A 186 9.35 -7.83 18.08
C SER A 186 8.37 -6.70 17.80
N TYR A 187 7.27 -7.03 17.11
CA TYR A 187 6.16 -6.12 16.87
C TYR A 187 5.12 -6.21 18.00
N TYR A 188 4.79 -5.09 18.60
CA TYR A 188 3.79 -4.96 19.67
C TYR A 188 2.56 -4.22 19.16
N LEU A 189 1.38 -4.67 19.55
CA LEU A 189 0.12 -3.98 19.23
C LEU A 189 0.11 -2.62 19.96
N SER A 190 0.33 -1.56 19.20
CA SER A 190 0.37 -0.18 19.71
C SER A 190 -0.88 0.62 19.37
N ASN A 191 -1.52 0.31 18.27
CA ASN A 191 -2.68 1.03 17.74
C ASN A 191 -3.78 0.04 17.36
N PRO A 192 -4.57 -0.47 18.34
CA PRO A 192 -5.69 -1.35 18.04
C PRO A 192 -6.84 -0.57 17.41
N ASN A 193 -7.55 -1.22 16.48
CA ASN A 193 -8.77 -0.72 15.84
C ASN A 193 -8.64 0.72 15.29
N MET A 194 -7.61 0.93 14.48
CA MET A 194 -7.36 2.23 13.82
C MET A 194 -8.53 2.63 12.95
N ARG A 195 -8.90 3.90 12.99
CA ARG A 195 -10.02 4.46 12.22
C ARG A 195 -9.64 5.80 11.62
N PHE A 196 -10.13 6.04 10.40
CA PHE A 196 -10.19 7.40 9.88
C PHE A 196 -11.26 8.18 10.65
N PRO A 197 -10.97 9.41 11.09
CA PRO A 197 -12.04 10.37 11.40
C PRO A 197 -12.96 10.51 10.18
N GLU A 198 -14.26 10.66 10.39
CA GLU A 198 -15.24 10.79 9.31
C GLU A 198 -14.96 11.97 8.39
N ASP A 199 -14.41 13.04 8.99
CA ASP A 199 -13.97 14.28 8.33
C ASP A 199 -12.55 14.63 8.77
N GLY A 200 -11.93 15.63 8.11
CA GLY A 200 -10.57 16.07 8.43
C GLY A 200 -10.29 17.48 7.97
N LYS A 201 -9.07 17.94 8.28
CA LYS A 201 -8.58 19.28 7.92
C LYS A 201 -7.21 19.25 7.22
N ILE A 202 -6.85 18.09 6.65
CA ILE A 202 -5.57 17.90 5.97
C ILE A 202 -5.85 17.41 4.56
N TYR A 203 -5.24 18.04 3.56
CA TYR A 203 -5.20 17.50 2.21
C TYR A 203 -3.75 17.33 1.75
N SER A 204 -3.48 16.22 1.09
CA SER A 204 -2.15 15.78 0.67
C SER A 204 -2.15 15.60 -0.84
N ILE A 205 -1.54 16.54 -1.55
CA ILE A 205 -1.41 16.55 -3.01
C ILE A 205 -0.17 17.34 -3.42
N ASN A 206 0.51 16.89 -4.46
CA ASN A 206 1.61 17.66 -5.06
C ASN A 206 1.06 18.83 -5.90
N GLU A 207 0.83 19.98 -5.26
CA GLU A 207 0.33 21.18 -5.93
C GLU A 207 1.28 21.75 -6.99
N GLY A 208 2.55 21.30 -7.06
CA GLY A 208 3.46 21.63 -8.16
C GLY A 208 2.94 21.18 -9.54
N ASN A 209 2.00 20.22 -9.56
CA ASN A 209 1.30 19.77 -10.76
C ASN A 209 -0.04 20.47 -11.01
N TYR A 210 -0.40 21.50 -10.25
CA TYR A 210 -1.72 22.14 -10.28
C TYR A 210 -2.24 22.45 -11.67
N ILE A 211 -1.37 22.99 -12.54
CA ILE A 211 -1.73 23.38 -13.91
C ILE A 211 -2.22 22.20 -14.77
N LYS A 212 -1.75 21.00 -14.45
CA LYS A 212 -2.04 19.75 -15.18
C LYS A 212 -3.25 18.99 -14.66
N PHE A 213 -3.81 19.40 -13.51
CA PHE A 213 -4.92 18.70 -12.86
C PHE A 213 -6.24 18.91 -13.60
N PRO A 214 -7.18 17.94 -13.52
CA PRO A 214 -8.56 18.13 -13.93
C PRO A 214 -9.21 19.30 -13.18
N GLN A 215 -10.20 19.94 -13.82
CA GLN A 215 -10.84 21.12 -13.23
C GLN A 215 -11.48 20.81 -11.87
N GLY A 216 -12.13 19.66 -11.70
CA GLY A 216 -12.72 19.25 -10.42
C GLY A 216 -11.71 19.19 -9.26
N VAL A 217 -10.49 18.72 -9.52
CA VAL A 217 -9.40 18.72 -8.52
C VAL A 217 -8.97 20.16 -8.18
N LYS A 218 -8.82 21.02 -9.20
CA LYS A 218 -8.49 22.44 -8.98
C LYS A 218 -9.53 23.14 -8.12
N ASP A 219 -10.79 22.87 -8.38
CA ASP A 219 -11.91 23.49 -7.64
C ASP A 219 -12.00 22.95 -6.22
N TYR A 220 -11.70 21.67 -6.00
CA TYR A 220 -11.59 21.11 -4.66
C TYR A 220 -10.41 21.71 -3.87
N ILE A 221 -9.25 21.94 -4.49
CA ILE A 221 -8.12 22.62 -3.83
C ILE A 221 -8.53 24.04 -3.41
N LYS A 222 -9.17 24.78 -4.31
CA LYS A 222 -9.70 26.11 -3.97
C LYS A 222 -10.72 26.06 -2.83
N TYR A 223 -11.59 25.04 -2.82
CA TYR A 223 -12.52 24.80 -1.71
C TYR A 223 -11.75 24.59 -0.38
N CYS A 224 -10.69 23.79 -0.38
CA CYS A 224 -9.86 23.58 0.81
C CYS A 224 -9.19 24.85 1.34
N GLN A 225 -8.89 25.81 0.45
CA GLN A 225 -8.16 27.04 0.75
C GLN A 225 -9.06 28.24 1.11
N ARG A 226 -10.38 28.15 0.94
CA ARG A 226 -11.31 29.24 1.27
C ARG A 226 -11.33 29.52 2.77
N GLU A 227 -11.44 30.79 3.13
CA GLU A 227 -11.66 31.23 4.51
C GLU A 227 -13.16 31.17 4.83
N GLU A 228 -13.61 30.02 5.29
CA GLU A 228 -14.99 29.75 5.70
C GLU A 228 -14.97 28.89 6.96
N GLU A 229 -16.16 28.61 7.54
CA GLU A 229 -16.28 27.74 8.71
C GLU A 229 -15.55 26.39 8.49
N ASN A 230 -14.68 26.03 9.43
CA ASN A 230 -13.83 24.84 9.39
C ASN A 230 -12.74 24.81 8.29
N ARG A 231 -12.54 25.89 7.54
CA ARG A 231 -11.48 26.06 6.53
C ARG A 231 -10.69 27.35 6.78
N PRO A 232 -9.48 27.53 6.28
CA PRO A 232 -8.77 26.68 5.33
C PRO A 232 -8.27 25.36 5.94
N TYR A 233 -8.19 24.31 5.09
CA TYR A 233 -7.51 23.07 5.46
C TYR A 233 -6.00 23.22 5.33
N THR A 234 -5.26 22.38 6.05
CA THR A 234 -3.80 22.38 6.02
C THR A 234 -3.30 21.51 4.87
N SER A 235 -2.50 22.07 3.97
CA SER A 235 -1.76 21.28 2.99
C SER A 235 -0.59 20.56 3.66
N ARG A 236 -0.51 19.24 3.47
CA ARG A 236 0.58 18.38 3.94
C ARG A 236 0.88 17.35 2.87
N TYR A 237 2.05 17.40 2.26
CA TYR A 237 2.48 16.43 1.26
C TYR A 237 3.94 16.07 1.51
N ILE A 238 4.19 14.77 1.79
CA ILE A 238 5.52 14.21 2.06
C ILE A 238 6.11 13.65 0.78
N GLY A 239 5.28 13.10 -0.10
CA GLY A 239 5.71 12.47 -1.35
C GLY A 239 6.01 10.98 -1.20
N SER A 240 5.59 10.36 -0.09
CA SER A 240 5.45 8.92 0.10
C SER A 240 3.98 8.63 0.39
N LEU A 241 3.38 7.74 -0.38
CA LEU A 241 1.97 7.36 -0.21
C LEU A 241 1.73 6.84 1.21
N VAL A 242 2.60 5.93 1.68
CA VAL A 242 2.48 5.33 3.03
C VAL A 242 2.54 6.40 4.12
N ALA A 243 3.47 7.35 4.02
CA ALA A 243 3.65 8.37 5.06
C ALA A 243 2.48 9.38 5.10
N ASP A 244 2.03 9.85 3.93
CA ASP A 244 0.89 10.75 3.82
C ASP A 244 -0.41 10.06 4.27
N PHE A 245 -0.63 8.82 3.85
CA PHE A 245 -1.76 7.99 4.22
C PHE A 245 -1.82 7.76 5.74
N HIS A 246 -0.72 7.32 6.35
CA HIS A 246 -0.65 7.02 7.78
C HIS A 246 -1.01 8.24 8.63
N ARG A 247 -0.46 9.41 8.28
CA ARG A 247 -0.81 10.68 8.94
C ARG A 247 -2.31 10.98 8.80
N ASN A 248 -2.86 10.85 7.59
CA ASN A 248 -4.25 11.17 7.32
C ASN A 248 -5.21 10.19 8.01
N MET A 249 -4.83 8.91 8.16
CA MET A 249 -5.61 7.93 8.92
C MET A 249 -5.71 8.32 10.40
N ILE A 250 -4.63 8.81 10.99
CA ILE A 250 -4.60 9.18 12.42
C ILE A 250 -5.28 10.53 12.69
N LYS A 251 -5.07 11.52 11.80
CA LYS A 251 -5.46 12.91 12.05
C LYS A 251 -6.75 13.34 11.36
N GLY A 252 -7.25 12.54 10.44
CA GLY A 252 -8.29 12.95 9.50
C GLY A 252 -7.71 13.77 8.35
N GLY A 253 -7.98 13.34 7.12
CA GLY A 253 -7.48 13.99 5.92
C GLY A 253 -7.74 13.17 4.66
N ILE A 254 -7.33 13.74 3.53
CA ILE A 254 -7.43 13.10 2.23
C ILE A 254 -6.07 13.10 1.52
N TYR A 255 -5.70 11.97 0.94
CA TYR A 255 -4.62 11.84 -0.02
C TYR A 255 -5.18 11.86 -1.43
N ILE A 256 -4.59 12.66 -2.31
CA ILE A 256 -5.07 12.90 -3.67
C ILE A 256 -3.91 12.73 -4.65
N TYR A 257 -4.04 11.73 -5.51
CA TYR A 257 -3.13 11.50 -6.63
C TYR A 257 -3.95 11.37 -7.93
N PRO A 258 -4.35 12.50 -8.54
CA PRO A 258 -5.29 12.50 -9.65
C PRO A 258 -4.60 12.14 -10.98
N SER A 259 -5.41 11.92 -12.01
CA SER A 259 -4.94 12.00 -13.39
C SER A 259 -4.38 13.39 -13.69
N THR A 260 -3.48 13.44 -14.66
CA THR A 260 -2.95 14.69 -15.21
C THR A 260 -2.99 14.64 -16.72
N SER A 261 -2.83 15.79 -17.38
CA SER A 261 -2.71 15.85 -18.84
C SER A 261 -1.54 15.01 -19.39
N GLN A 262 -0.51 14.75 -18.58
CA GLN A 262 0.63 13.90 -18.94
C GLN A 262 0.45 12.42 -18.51
N SER A 263 -0.42 12.15 -17.57
CA SER A 263 -0.72 10.80 -17.08
C SER A 263 -2.25 10.63 -16.93
N PRO A 264 -2.96 10.49 -18.04
CA PRO A 264 -4.43 10.46 -18.02
C PRO A 264 -5.01 9.23 -17.28
N ARG A 265 -4.25 8.14 -17.21
CA ARG A 265 -4.62 6.94 -16.43
C ARG A 265 -4.17 6.99 -14.97
N GLY A 266 -3.69 8.15 -14.47
CA GLY A 266 -3.04 8.24 -13.16
C GLY A 266 -1.59 7.77 -13.20
N LYS A 267 -0.95 7.73 -12.02
CA LYS A 267 0.45 7.30 -11.90
C LYS A 267 0.63 6.11 -10.94
N LEU A 268 -0.17 6.03 -9.89
CA LEU A 268 -0.12 4.93 -8.93
C LEU A 268 -0.64 3.63 -9.55
N ARG A 269 -0.12 2.49 -9.07
CA ARG A 269 -0.46 1.16 -9.57
C ARG A 269 -1.66 0.61 -8.82
N LEU A 270 -2.65 0.12 -9.59
CA LEU A 270 -3.88 -0.41 -9.02
C LEU A 270 -3.62 -1.55 -8.04
N LEU A 271 -2.80 -2.52 -8.45
CA LEU A 271 -2.62 -3.78 -7.73
C LEU A 271 -1.64 -3.68 -6.55
N TYR A 272 -0.56 -2.91 -6.70
CA TYR A 272 0.51 -2.87 -5.70
C TYR A 272 0.29 -1.80 -4.63
N GLU A 273 -0.37 -0.68 -4.99
CA GLU A 273 -0.54 0.49 -4.13
C GLU A 273 -2.02 0.76 -3.83
N CYS A 274 -2.86 0.99 -4.87
CA CYS A 274 -4.21 1.50 -4.68
C CYS A 274 -5.16 0.49 -4.03
N ASN A 275 -5.17 -0.77 -4.46
CA ASN A 275 -6.04 -1.82 -3.89
C ASN A 275 -5.74 -2.09 -2.41
N PRO A 276 -4.48 -2.33 -1.97
CA PRO A 276 -4.19 -2.54 -0.56
C PRO A 276 -4.54 -1.33 0.29
N MET A 277 -4.20 -0.12 -0.17
CA MET A 277 -4.50 1.11 0.58
C MET A 277 -6.01 1.41 0.62
N ALA A 278 -6.75 1.10 -0.46
CA ALA A 278 -8.21 1.21 -0.49
C ALA A 278 -8.88 0.24 0.48
N PHE A 279 -8.40 -1.00 0.56
CA PHE A 279 -8.94 -2.00 1.48
C PHE A 279 -8.72 -1.57 2.95
N LEU A 280 -7.52 -1.10 3.29
CA LEU A 280 -7.24 -0.51 4.59
C LEU A 280 -8.14 0.70 4.89
N THR A 281 -8.30 1.60 3.91
CA THR A 281 -9.12 2.81 4.06
C THR A 281 -10.56 2.45 4.42
N GLU A 282 -11.17 1.53 3.71
CA GLU A 282 -12.56 1.14 3.95
C GLU A 282 -12.73 0.38 5.26
N GLN A 283 -11.79 -0.50 5.61
CA GLN A 283 -11.78 -1.20 6.89
C GLN A 283 -11.58 -0.26 8.08
N ALA A 284 -10.94 0.87 7.86
CA ALA A 284 -10.80 1.95 8.83
C ALA A 284 -11.98 2.95 8.82
N GLY A 285 -13.03 2.73 8.03
CA GLY A 285 -14.21 3.59 7.95
C GLY A 285 -14.09 4.80 7.02
N GLY A 286 -12.97 4.92 6.29
CA GLY A 286 -12.77 5.92 5.25
C GLY A 286 -13.41 5.54 3.90
N LYS A 287 -12.95 6.18 2.83
CA LYS A 287 -13.38 5.93 1.45
C LYS A 287 -12.19 6.02 0.49
N ALA A 288 -12.20 5.20 -0.57
CA ALA A 288 -11.20 5.23 -1.64
C ALA A 288 -11.87 5.17 -3.02
N SER A 289 -11.42 6.05 -3.92
CA SER A 289 -12.04 6.29 -5.23
C SER A 289 -10.99 6.64 -6.29
N ASP A 290 -11.31 6.43 -7.57
CA ASP A 290 -10.53 6.97 -8.70
C ASP A 290 -10.99 8.42 -9.08
N GLY A 291 -11.91 8.98 -8.29
CA GLY A 291 -12.60 10.23 -8.53
C GLY A 291 -14.05 10.03 -8.96
N PHE A 292 -14.41 8.86 -9.45
CA PHE A 292 -15.74 8.50 -9.95
C PHE A 292 -16.23 7.15 -9.46
N ARG A 293 -15.32 6.16 -9.34
CA ARG A 293 -15.61 4.77 -9.00
C ARG A 293 -14.84 4.35 -7.75
N ARG A 294 -15.40 3.42 -7.02
CA ARG A 294 -14.72 2.77 -5.90
C ARG A 294 -13.52 1.97 -6.41
N ILE A 295 -12.35 2.16 -5.81
CA ILE A 295 -11.10 1.48 -6.22
C ILE A 295 -11.25 -0.04 -6.21
N LEU A 296 -11.81 -0.61 -5.14
CA LEU A 296 -11.90 -2.07 -4.96
C LEU A 296 -12.78 -2.77 -6.00
N ASP A 297 -13.63 -2.03 -6.73
CA ASP A 297 -14.52 -2.57 -7.78
C ASP A 297 -13.86 -2.55 -9.18
N ILE A 298 -12.70 -1.90 -9.32
CA ILE A 298 -11.98 -1.85 -10.59
C ILE A 298 -11.47 -3.25 -10.93
N GLU A 299 -11.80 -3.72 -12.14
CA GLU A 299 -11.29 -4.98 -12.68
C GLU A 299 -9.88 -4.77 -13.25
N PRO A 300 -8.86 -5.42 -12.71
CA PRO A 300 -7.52 -5.27 -13.25
C PRO A 300 -7.39 -6.03 -14.57
N THR A 301 -6.69 -5.42 -15.53
CA THR A 301 -6.44 -5.98 -16.87
C THR A 301 -4.96 -6.27 -17.13
N GLU A 302 -4.08 -5.70 -16.35
CA GLU A 302 -2.62 -5.86 -16.44
C GLU A 302 -1.97 -5.69 -15.06
N LEU A 303 -0.80 -6.31 -14.82
CA LEU A 303 -0.10 -6.28 -13.53
C LEU A 303 0.25 -4.84 -13.11
N HIS A 304 0.70 -4.03 -14.03
CA HIS A 304 1.14 -2.66 -13.78
C HIS A 304 0.08 -1.60 -14.14
N GLN A 305 -1.20 -1.99 -14.12
CA GLN A 305 -2.30 -1.06 -14.39
C GLN A 305 -2.24 0.13 -13.45
N ARG A 306 -2.35 1.33 -14.03
CA ARG A 306 -2.37 2.59 -13.28
C ARG A 306 -3.79 3.11 -13.09
N THR A 307 -4.01 3.87 -12.01
CA THR A 307 -5.29 4.51 -11.71
C THR A 307 -5.07 5.82 -10.94
N PRO A 308 -5.93 6.83 -11.10
CA PRO A 308 -6.02 7.93 -10.16
C PRO A 308 -6.43 7.42 -8.77
N PHE A 309 -6.03 8.11 -7.71
CA PHE A 309 -6.30 7.65 -6.36
C PHE A 309 -6.65 8.79 -5.41
N PHE A 310 -7.81 8.66 -4.78
CA PHE A 310 -8.34 9.57 -3.76
C PHE A 310 -8.72 8.72 -2.55
N CYS A 311 -8.08 8.90 -1.41
CA CYS A 311 -8.41 8.10 -0.23
C CYS A 311 -8.27 8.88 1.08
N GLY A 312 -9.09 8.54 2.07
CA GLY A 312 -9.04 9.19 3.38
C GLY A 312 -10.39 9.26 4.08
N SER A 313 -10.58 10.33 4.84
CA SER A 313 -11.82 10.63 5.54
C SER A 313 -13.00 10.66 4.57
N ARG A 314 -14.04 9.91 4.88
CA ARG A 314 -15.18 9.66 3.98
C ARG A 314 -15.78 10.93 3.40
N LYS A 315 -16.09 11.92 4.25
CA LYS A 315 -16.71 13.19 3.81
C LYS A 315 -15.81 13.98 2.86
N MET A 316 -14.50 13.93 3.06
CA MET A 316 -13.55 14.64 2.18
C MET A 316 -13.47 13.97 0.81
N VAL A 317 -13.48 12.64 0.75
CA VAL A 317 -13.47 11.91 -0.53
C VAL A 317 -14.80 12.10 -1.28
N GLU A 318 -15.93 12.03 -0.59
CA GLU A 318 -17.25 12.31 -1.18
C GLU A 318 -17.32 13.73 -1.75
N LYS A 319 -16.69 14.69 -1.06
CA LYS A 319 -16.66 16.07 -1.51
C LYS A 319 -15.81 16.25 -2.78
N VAL A 320 -14.64 15.63 -2.87
CA VAL A 320 -13.84 15.72 -4.11
C VAL A 320 -14.52 15.01 -5.28
N GLU A 321 -15.22 13.89 -5.06
CA GLU A 321 -16.03 13.24 -6.10
C GLU A 321 -17.16 14.15 -6.60
N GLU A 322 -17.79 14.93 -5.73
CA GLU A 322 -18.82 15.93 -6.11
C GLU A 322 -18.20 16.96 -7.07
N PHE A 323 -17.02 17.49 -6.74
CA PHE A 323 -16.33 18.44 -7.62
C PHE A 323 -15.91 17.81 -8.95
N MET A 324 -15.47 16.55 -8.93
CA MET A 324 -15.10 15.81 -10.15
C MET A 324 -16.29 15.61 -11.07
N ARG A 325 -17.47 15.25 -10.53
CA ARG A 325 -18.70 15.04 -11.33
C ARG A 325 -19.29 16.33 -11.89
N ASN A 326 -19.14 17.46 -11.17
CA ASN A 326 -19.72 18.75 -11.54
C ASN A 326 -18.77 19.59 -12.41
N ALA A 327 -17.53 19.15 -12.62
CA ALA A 327 -16.58 19.85 -13.45
C ALA A 327 -16.98 19.74 -14.94
N PRO A 328 -16.82 20.79 -15.75
CA PRO A 328 -16.96 20.68 -17.19
C PRO A 328 -15.90 19.71 -17.76
N GLU A 329 -16.27 18.97 -18.79
CA GLU A 329 -15.37 18.06 -19.53
C GLU A 329 -14.18 18.80 -20.17
#